data_e5657b4763e7f4a9ac39eea1222f7ec1
#
_entry.id   e5657b4763e7f4a9ac39eea1222f7ec1
#
_cell.length_a   1.000
_cell.length_b   1.000
_cell.length_c   1.000
_cell.angle_alpha   90.00
_cell.angle_beta   90.00
_cell.angle_gamma   90.00
#
_symmetry.space_group_name_H-M   'P 1'
#
loop_
_entity.id
_entity.type
_entity.pdbx_description
1 polymer ?
#
loop_
_entity_poly.entity_id
_entity_poly.type
_entity_poly.pdbx_seq_one_letter_code
_entity_poly.pdbx_strand_id
1 'polypeptide(L)'
;MADEDEKIYLMSDEELILMIKNGDGYPFKILFKRYHPLVTKLTKEYYLKSYELEDLWQEARIVFHKTIQTYDQDKGHTFGNFYKLNFKHHIFSLIRKDMAKKRRIEKIAESLDGMIEKGMSPQYIMNGKEGLSALDILQVKEKLAGYHHTLSKLEQKVFSLYLKNIEVDEIAEQLQCDSLQIKNALDRCKRKMKLILES
;
A
#
# COMPACT_ATOMS: atom_id res chain seq x y z
N MET A 1 -42.45 15.40 -4.16
CA MET A 1 -41.15 14.92 -3.53
C MET A 1 -41.17 13.43 -3.22
N ALA A 2 -42.10 12.87 -2.39
CA ALA A 2 -42.12 11.43 -2.14
C ALA A 2 -42.43 10.57 -3.37
N ASP A 3 -43.31 11.07 -4.23
CA ASP A 3 -43.76 10.38 -5.45
C ASP A 3 -42.74 10.37 -6.59
N GLU A 4 -41.87 11.37 -6.66
CA GLU A 4 -40.75 11.46 -7.62
C GLU A 4 -39.60 10.56 -7.22
N ASP A 5 -39.29 10.50 -5.91
CA ASP A 5 -38.26 9.61 -5.39
C ASP A 5 -38.63 8.13 -5.66
N GLU A 6 -39.89 7.75 -5.44
CA GLU A 6 -40.36 6.38 -5.68
C GLU A 6 -40.27 5.99 -7.16
N LYS A 7 -40.54 6.92 -8.05
CA LYS A 7 -40.45 6.71 -9.50
C LYS A 7 -39.00 6.46 -9.96
N ILE A 8 -38.03 7.20 -9.39
CA ILE A 8 -36.62 7.02 -9.74
C ILE A 8 -36.05 5.64 -9.28
N TYR A 9 -36.58 5.12 -8.17
CA TYR A 9 -36.21 3.76 -7.71
C TYR A 9 -36.67 2.64 -8.64
N LEU A 10 -37.73 2.86 -9.43
CA LEU A 10 -38.30 1.89 -10.38
C LEU A 10 -37.65 1.96 -11.78
N MET A 11 -36.85 2.98 -12.06
CA MET A 11 -36.17 3.18 -13.34
C MET A 11 -35.14 2.08 -13.61
N SER A 12 -34.95 1.76 -14.89
CA SER A 12 -33.89 0.88 -15.35
C SER A 12 -32.48 1.46 -15.11
N ASP A 13 -31.47 0.64 -15.14
CA ASP A 13 -30.08 1.09 -14.99
C ASP A 13 -29.68 2.04 -16.12
N GLU A 14 -30.15 1.77 -17.34
CA GLU A 14 -29.90 2.55 -18.54
C GLU A 14 -30.49 3.96 -18.44
N GLU A 15 -31.73 4.08 -17.94
CA GLU A 15 -32.39 5.37 -17.69
C GLU A 15 -31.61 6.19 -16.65
N LEU A 16 -31.24 5.57 -15.53
CA LEU A 16 -30.45 6.24 -14.49
C LEU A 16 -29.08 6.68 -15.02
N ILE A 17 -28.42 5.85 -15.84
CA ILE A 17 -27.14 6.18 -16.47
C ILE A 17 -27.29 7.40 -17.38
N LEU A 18 -28.36 7.46 -18.17
CA LEU A 18 -28.61 8.59 -19.06
C LEU A 18 -28.81 9.91 -18.27
N MET A 19 -29.57 9.87 -17.18
CA MET A 19 -29.72 11.03 -16.28
C MET A 19 -28.39 11.49 -15.71
N ILE A 20 -27.56 10.56 -15.24
CA ILE A 20 -26.23 10.88 -14.69
C ILE A 20 -25.31 11.49 -15.75
N LYS A 21 -25.31 10.95 -16.97
CA LYS A 21 -24.55 11.51 -18.09
C LYS A 21 -25.00 12.92 -18.48
N ASN A 22 -26.27 13.23 -18.29
CA ASN A 22 -26.83 14.56 -18.55
C ASN A 22 -26.58 15.55 -17.39
N GLY A 23 -25.84 15.16 -16.34
CA GLY A 23 -25.43 16.04 -15.25
C GLY A 23 -26.28 15.95 -13.99
N ASP A 24 -27.29 15.09 -13.94
CA ASP A 24 -28.05 14.84 -12.71
C ASP A 24 -27.26 13.88 -11.80
N GLY A 25 -26.77 14.39 -10.68
CA GLY A 25 -26.00 13.61 -9.72
C GLY A 25 -26.84 12.74 -8.78
N TYR A 26 -28.15 13.01 -8.65
CA TYR A 26 -29.00 12.31 -7.69
C TYR A 26 -29.16 10.80 -7.99
N PRO A 27 -29.40 10.36 -9.25
CA PRO A 27 -29.54 8.95 -9.59
C PRO A 27 -28.28 8.11 -9.34
N PHE A 28 -27.10 8.73 -9.29
CA PHE A 28 -25.85 8.03 -9.02
C PHE A 28 -25.89 7.23 -7.70
N LYS A 29 -26.39 7.84 -6.63
CA LYS A 29 -26.48 7.20 -5.31
C LYS A 29 -27.43 5.99 -5.34
N ILE A 30 -28.53 6.11 -6.07
CA ILE A 30 -29.53 5.05 -6.20
C ILE A 30 -28.95 3.89 -7.01
N LEU A 31 -28.37 4.19 -8.18
CA LEU A 31 -27.76 3.18 -9.04
C LEU A 31 -26.59 2.47 -8.32
N PHE A 32 -25.69 3.22 -7.69
CA PHE A 32 -24.57 2.62 -6.95
C PHE A 32 -25.05 1.70 -5.82
N LYS A 33 -26.14 2.04 -5.11
CA LYS A 33 -26.73 1.20 -4.07
C LYS A 33 -27.19 -0.16 -4.59
N ARG A 34 -27.71 -0.24 -5.82
CA ARG A 34 -28.07 -1.53 -6.46
C ARG A 34 -26.88 -2.44 -6.65
N TYR A 35 -25.69 -1.88 -6.84
CA TYR A 35 -24.44 -2.61 -7.06
C TYR A 35 -23.63 -2.88 -5.78
N HIS A 36 -24.12 -2.47 -4.61
CA HIS A 36 -23.49 -2.78 -3.32
C HIS A 36 -23.20 -4.28 -3.13
N PRO A 37 -24.12 -5.21 -3.44
CA PRO A 37 -23.84 -6.65 -3.29
C PRO A 37 -22.67 -7.13 -4.15
N LEU A 38 -22.55 -6.60 -5.37
CA LEU A 38 -21.45 -6.91 -6.29
C LEU A 38 -20.11 -6.38 -5.74
N VAL A 39 -20.09 -5.12 -5.27
CA VAL A 39 -18.90 -4.53 -4.66
C VAL A 39 -18.47 -5.33 -3.44
N THR A 40 -19.40 -5.61 -2.52
CA THR A 40 -19.13 -6.40 -1.31
C THR A 40 -18.57 -7.80 -1.65
N LYS A 41 -19.11 -8.45 -2.68
CA LYS A 41 -18.61 -9.75 -3.13
C LYS A 41 -17.17 -9.65 -3.62
N LEU A 42 -16.88 -8.69 -4.49
CA LEU A 42 -15.55 -8.54 -5.09
C LEU A 42 -14.49 -8.10 -4.06
N THR A 43 -14.83 -7.19 -3.15
CA THR A 43 -13.91 -6.74 -2.08
C THR A 43 -13.59 -7.85 -1.08
N LYS A 44 -14.51 -8.81 -0.87
CA LYS A 44 -14.27 -10.01 -0.04
C LYS A 44 -13.48 -11.10 -0.79
N GLU A 45 -13.70 -11.23 -2.10
CA GLU A 45 -13.01 -12.21 -2.95
C GLU A 45 -11.51 -11.88 -3.09
N TYR A 46 -11.17 -10.58 -3.14
CA TYR A 46 -9.82 -10.10 -3.33
C TYR A 46 -9.33 -9.36 -2.07
N TYR A 47 -8.58 -10.06 -1.23
CA TYR A 47 -8.00 -9.49 -0.02
C TYR A 47 -6.78 -8.62 -0.36
N LEU A 48 -6.86 -7.32 -0.04
CA LEU A 48 -5.75 -6.37 -0.13
C LEU A 48 -5.34 -5.94 1.28
N LYS A 49 -4.19 -6.42 1.74
CA LYS A 49 -3.69 -6.17 3.11
C LYS A 49 -3.48 -4.69 3.42
N SER A 50 -3.12 -3.89 2.41
CA SER A 50 -2.79 -2.46 2.53
C SER A 50 -3.98 -1.51 2.33
N TYR A 51 -5.20 -2.03 2.17
CA TYR A 51 -6.41 -1.25 1.95
C TYR A 51 -7.46 -1.60 3.00
N GLU A 52 -8.03 -0.59 3.63
CA GLU A 52 -9.21 -0.75 4.45
C GLU A 52 -10.47 -0.94 3.59
N LEU A 53 -11.54 -1.46 4.19
CA LEU A 53 -12.77 -1.72 3.46
C LEU A 53 -13.35 -0.43 2.88
N GLU A 54 -13.27 0.68 3.63
CA GLU A 54 -13.69 2.01 3.20
C GLU A 54 -12.94 2.50 1.96
N ASP A 55 -11.62 2.27 1.90
CA ASP A 55 -10.80 2.63 0.73
C ASP A 55 -11.28 1.88 -0.51
N LEU A 56 -11.54 0.58 -0.39
CA LEU A 56 -12.05 -0.23 -1.49
C LEU A 56 -13.43 0.20 -1.95
N TRP A 57 -14.29 0.69 -1.05
CA TRP A 57 -15.57 1.27 -1.39
C TRP A 57 -15.42 2.60 -2.15
N GLN A 58 -14.44 3.43 -1.80
CA GLN A 58 -14.14 4.65 -2.53
C GLN A 58 -13.60 4.36 -3.93
N GLU A 59 -12.67 3.40 -4.04
CA GLU A 59 -12.16 2.92 -5.34
C GLU A 59 -13.31 2.37 -6.22
N ALA A 60 -14.22 1.60 -5.63
CA ALA A 60 -15.41 1.10 -6.31
C ALA A 60 -16.28 2.23 -6.86
N ARG A 61 -16.51 3.31 -6.09
CA ARG A 61 -17.26 4.50 -6.54
C ARG A 61 -16.57 5.22 -7.69
N ILE A 62 -15.26 5.38 -7.62
CA ILE A 62 -14.47 6.04 -8.68
C ILE A 62 -14.59 5.23 -9.97
N VAL A 63 -14.42 3.91 -9.91
CA VAL A 63 -14.56 3.03 -11.07
C VAL A 63 -15.99 3.01 -11.59
N PHE A 64 -16.98 3.02 -10.69
CA PHE A 64 -18.40 3.07 -11.06
C PHE A 64 -18.73 4.31 -11.88
N HIS A 65 -18.29 5.48 -11.40
CA HIS A 65 -18.49 6.74 -12.12
C HIS A 65 -17.81 6.72 -13.51
N LYS A 66 -16.55 6.27 -13.59
CA LYS A 66 -15.83 6.12 -14.87
C LYS A 66 -16.54 5.15 -15.81
N THR A 67 -17.07 4.06 -15.26
CA THR A 67 -17.81 3.05 -16.03
C THR A 67 -19.09 3.64 -16.61
N ILE A 68 -19.84 4.45 -15.84
CA ILE A 68 -21.04 5.16 -16.35
C ILE A 68 -20.67 6.04 -17.56
N GLN A 69 -19.60 6.83 -17.46
CA GLN A 69 -19.18 7.72 -18.53
C GLN A 69 -18.79 7.00 -19.82
N THR A 70 -18.22 5.79 -19.70
CA THR A 70 -17.72 5.00 -20.83
C THR A 70 -18.68 3.91 -21.31
N TYR A 71 -19.77 3.68 -20.57
CA TYR A 71 -20.76 2.65 -20.92
C TYR A 71 -21.50 3.02 -22.20
N ASP A 72 -21.62 2.02 -23.06
CA ASP A 72 -22.32 2.11 -24.34
C ASP A 72 -23.25 0.89 -24.45
N GLN A 73 -24.55 1.13 -24.50
CA GLN A 73 -25.58 0.10 -24.53
C GLN A 73 -25.55 -0.68 -25.85
N ASP A 74 -25.14 -0.04 -26.95
CA ASP A 74 -25.12 -0.65 -28.28
C ASP A 74 -24.05 -1.74 -28.43
N LYS A 75 -23.12 -1.84 -27.47
CA LYS A 75 -22.08 -2.88 -27.44
C LYS A 75 -22.53 -4.25 -26.93
N GLY A 76 -23.83 -4.44 -26.68
CA GLY A 76 -24.43 -5.76 -26.40
C GLY A 76 -24.08 -6.39 -25.05
N HIS A 77 -23.58 -5.62 -24.08
CA HIS A 77 -23.36 -6.07 -22.71
C HIS A 77 -24.11 -5.23 -21.69
N THR A 78 -24.57 -5.84 -20.60
CA THR A 78 -25.23 -5.13 -19.52
C THR A 78 -24.24 -4.26 -18.74
N PHE A 79 -24.74 -3.14 -18.21
CA PHE A 79 -23.92 -2.27 -17.37
C PHE A 79 -23.27 -3.02 -16.19
N GLY A 80 -24.00 -3.94 -15.56
CA GLY A 80 -23.50 -4.74 -14.45
C GLY A 80 -22.29 -5.60 -14.82
N ASN A 81 -22.32 -6.25 -15.99
CA ASN A 81 -21.18 -7.04 -16.47
C ASN A 81 -19.97 -6.15 -16.81
N PHE A 82 -20.22 -5.00 -17.43
CA PHE A 82 -19.18 -4.05 -17.79
C PHE A 82 -18.52 -3.45 -16.54
N TYR A 83 -19.33 -3.04 -15.54
CA TYR A 83 -18.82 -2.56 -14.26
C TYR A 83 -18.03 -3.63 -13.51
N LYS A 84 -18.54 -4.86 -13.44
CA LYS A 84 -17.87 -5.98 -12.81
C LYS A 84 -16.47 -6.22 -13.40
N LEU A 85 -16.36 -6.18 -14.73
CA LEU A 85 -15.10 -6.33 -15.43
C LEU A 85 -14.13 -5.20 -15.11
N ASN A 86 -14.58 -3.95 -15.22
CA ASN A 86 -13.77 -2.77 -14.94
C ASN A 86 -13.28 -2.73 -13.48
N PHE A 87 -14.16 -3.08 -12.54
CA PHE A 87 -13.78 -3.09 -11.13
C PHE A 87 -12.81 -4.23 -10.81
N LYS A 88 -12.97 -5.42 -11.40
CA LYS A 88 -11.96 -6.50 -11.29
C LYS A 88 -10.60 -6.06 -11.82
N HIS A 89 -10.55 -5.45 -13.01
CA HIS A 89 -9.30 -4.94 -13.58
C HIS A 89 -8.65 -3.90 -12.67
N HIS A 90 -9.45 -3.03 -12.07
CA HIS A 90 -8.97 -2.03 -11.14
C HIS A 90 -8.39 -2.67 -9.87
N ILE A 91 -9.09 -3.64 -9.26
CA ILE A 91 -8.59 -4.41 -8.10
C ILE A 91 -7.24 -5.08 -8.45
N PHE A 92 -7.10 -5.73 -9.61
CA PHE A 92 -5.83 -6.30 -10.03
C PHE A 92 -4.73 -5.25 -10.22
N SER A 93 -5.08 -4.04 -10.63
CA SER A 93 -4.15 -2.92 -10.71
C SER A 93 -3.66 -2.49 -9.32
N LEU A 94 -4.58 -2.43 -8.33
CA LEU A 94 -4.23 -2.14 -6.93
C LEU A 94 -3.33 -3.23 -6.34
N ILE A 95 -3.63 -4.51 -6.58
CA ILE A 95 -2.79 -5.64 -6.14
C ILE A 95 -1.38 -5.53 -6.73
N ARG A 96 -1.28 -5.25 -8.04
CA ARG A 96 0.04 -5.08 -8.69
C ARG A 96 0.82 -3.91 -8.11
N LYS A 97 0.15 -2.79 -7.81
CA LYS A 97 0.75 -1.62 -7.18
C LYS A 97 1.25 -1.94 -5.77
N ASP A 98 0.46 -2.67 -5.00
CA ASP A 98 0.82 -3.10 -3.64
C ASP A 98 2.03 -4.04 -3.65
N MET A 99 2.03 -5.06 -4.53
CA MET A 99 3.16 -5.97 -4.71
C MET A 99 4.43 -5.25 -5.23
N ALA A 100 4.28 -4.23 -6.07
CA ALA A 100 5.42 -3.44 -6.54
C ALA A 100 6.01 -2.60 -5.40
N LYS A 101 5.15 -2.02 -4.53
CA LYS A 101 5.57 -1.30 -3.33
C LYS A 101 6.32 -2.24 -2.38
N LYS A 102 5.79 -3.44 -2.12
CA LYS A 102 6.45 -4.44 -1.28
C LYS A 102 7.82 -4.84 -1.82
N ARG A 103 7.94 -5.16 -3.11
CA ARG A 103 9.23 -5.48 -3.75
C ARG A 103 10.24 -4.34 -3.70
N ARG A 104 9.78 -3.07 -3.77
CA ARG A 104 10.67 -1.91 -3.59
C ARG A 104 11.24 -1.87 -2.18
N ILE A 105 10.39 -2.05 -1.16
CA ILE A 105 10.82 -2.05 0.24
C ILE A 105 11.81 -3.19 0.50
N GLU A 106 11.53 -4.40 -0.03
CA GLU A 106 12.44 -5.55 0.06
C GLU A 106 13.80 -5.25 -0.59
N LYS A 107 13.83 -4.68 -1.79
CA LYS A 107 15.07 -4.27 -2.47
C LYS A 107 15.85 -3.21 -1.69
N ILE A 108 15.16 -2.28 -1.05
CA ILE A 108 15.80 -1.26 -0.20
C ILE A 108 16.41 -1.93 1.03
N ALA A 109 15.69 -2.85 1.66
CA ALA A 109 16.19 -3.60 2.80
C ALA A 109 17.42 -4.47 2.43
N GLU A 110 17.38 -5.16 1.28
CA GLU A 110 18.52 -5.93 0.75
C GLU A 110 19.70 -5.03 0.38
N SER A 111 19.45 -3.86 -0.21
CA SER A 111 20.49 -2.88 -0.54
C SER A 111 21.12 -2.30 0.73
N LEU A 112 20.33 -2.02 1.76
CA LEU A 112 20.77 -1.59 3.09
C LEU A 112 21.64 -2.66 3.74
N ASP A 113 21.23 -3.92 3.70
CA ASP A 113 21.99 -5.06 4.24
C ASP A 113 23.33 -5.21 3.52
N GLY A 114 23.35 -5.17 2.19
CA GLY A 114 24.58 -5.25 1.39
C GLY A 114 25.53 -4.05 1.54
N MET A 115 25.00 -2.87 1.87
CA MET A 115 25.83 -1.68 2.15
C MET A 115 26.36 -1.69 3.58
N ILE A 116 25.58 -2.16 4.54
CA ILE A 116 26.02 -2.38 5.92
C ILE A 116 27.14 -3.42 5.95
N GLU A 117 27.05 -4.50 5.17
CA GLU A 117 28.13 -5.50 5.03
C GLU A 117 29.40 -4.93 4.40
N LYS A 118 29.29 -3.89 3.58
CA LYS A 118 30.42 -3.17 2.96
C LYS A 118 30.91 -1.95 3.75
N GLY A 119 30.41 -1.75 4.99
CA GLY A 119 30.79 -0.62 5.84
C GLY A 119 30.33 0.75 5.33
N MET A 120 29.31 0.81 4.45
CA MET A 120 28.82 2.08 3.89
C MET A 120 27.72 2.68 4.77
N SER A 121 27.80 4.01 5.01
CA SER A 121 26.82 4.71 5.82
C SER A 121 25.42 4.75 5.15
N PRO A 122 24.32 4.52 5.89
CA PRO A 122 22.95 4.62 5.39
C PRO A 122 22.58 5.98 4.76
N GLN A 123 23.33 7.04 5.08
CA GLN A 123 23.14 8.36 4.47
C GLN A 123 23.40 8.38 2.95
N TYR A 124 24.23 7.46 2.44
CA TYR A 124 24.50 7.32 1.00
C TYR A 124 23.27 6.85 0.22
N ILE A 125 22.42 6.03 0.84
CA ILE A 125 21.18 5.51 0.21
C ILE A 125 20.14 6.63 0.11
N MET A 126 20.09 7.52 1.10
CA MET A 126 19.12 8.61 1.13
C MET A 126 19.42 9.72 0.11
N ASN A 127 20.67 9.80 -0.35
CA ASN A 127 21.12 10.77 -1.35
C ASN A 127 21.38 10.15 -2.74
N GLY A 128 21.22 8.84 -2.88
CA GLY A 128 21.56 8.10 -4.09
C GLY A 128 20.48 8.16 -5.18
N LYS A 129 20.92 8.33 -6.40
CA LYS A 129 20.21 8.58 -7.65
C LYS A 129 19.28 7.45 -8.17
N GLU A 130 18.86 6.49 -7.36
CA GLU A 130 18.06 5.37 -7.84
C GLU A 130 16.58 5.49 -7.40
N GLY A 131 15.83 6.32 -8.10
CA GLY A 131 14.40 6.09 -8.32
C GLY A 131 13.45 6.06 -7.12
N LEU A 132 13.87 6.41 -5.90
CA LEU A 132 12.99 6.51 -4.74
C LEU A 132 12.26 7.84 -4.79
N SER A 133 10.93 7.81 -4.72
CA SER A 133 10.14 9.03 -4.57
C SER A 133 10.33 9.61 -3.16
N ALA A 134 10.16 10.92 -3.02
CA ALA A 134 10.18 11.58 -1.70
C ALA A 134 9.19 10.93 -0.71
N LEU A 135 8.09 10.38 -1.22
CA LEU A 135 7.08 9.65 -0.43
C LEU A 135 7.62 8.31 0.08
N ASP A 136 8.35 7.55 -0.75
CA ASP A 136 8.95 6.27 -0.33
C ASP A 136 9.99 6.51 0.79
N ILE A 137 10.78 7.57 0.66
CA ILE A 137 11.76 7.99 1.68
C ILE A 137 11.06 8.38 2.99
N LEU A 138 9.97 9.13 2.92
CA LEU A 138 9.20 9.54 4.10
C LEU A 138 8.59 8.33 4.82
N GLN A 139 8.00 7.39 4.09
CA GLN A 139 7.42 6.17 4.65
C GLN A 139 8.48 5.29 5.35
N VAL A 140 9.66 5.14 4.75
CA VAL A 140 10.78 4.41 5.37
C VAL A 140 11.24 5.14 6.64
N LYS A 141 11.33 6.47 6.63
CA LYS A 141 11.68 7.26 7.83
C LYS A 141 10.66 7.09 8.94
N GLU A 142 9.37 7.14 8.64
CA GLU A 142 8.29 6.95 9.61
C GLU A 142 8.33 5.55 10.23
N LYS A 143 8.50 4.51 9.40
CA LYS A 143 8.64 3.12 9.88
C LYS A 143 9.88 2.96 10.75
N LEU A 144 11.01 3.56 10.39
CA LEU A 144 12.24 3.50 11.16
C LEU A 144 12.24 4.38 12.41
N ALA A 145 11.36 5.39 12.53
CA ALA A 145 11.26 6.22 13.71
C ALA A 145 10.96 5.41 15.00
N GLY A 146 10.16 4.34 14.87
CA GLY A 146 9.87 3.41 15.97
C GLY A 146 10.94 2.33 16.21
N TYR A 147 11.84 2.12 15.24
CA TYR A 147 12.80 1.01 15.27
C TYR A 147 13.69 1.02 16.52
N HIS A 148 14.19 2.19 16.90
CA HIS A 148 15.10 2.33 18.04
C HIS A 148 14.49 1.82 19.35
N HIS A 149 13.18 1.97 19.52
CA HIS A 149 12.45 1.49 20.71
C HIS A 149 12.28 -0.04 20.76
N THR A 150 12.42 -0.72 19.62
CA THR A 150 12.32 -2.19 19.55
C THR A 150 13.65 -2.89 19.89
N LEU A 151 14.74 -2.13 19.95
CA LEU A 151 16.06 -2.64 20.25
C LEU A 151 16.31 -2.69 21.75
N SER A 152 17.00 -3.77 22.22
CA SER A 152 17.51 -3.83 23.59
C SER A 152 18.63 -2.80 23.80
N LYS A 153 18.94 -2.48 25.05
CA LYS A 153 20.02 -1.53 25.39
C LYS A 153 21.37 -1.89 24.77
N LEU A 154 21.69 -3.18 24.70
CA LEU A 154 22.91 -3.64 24.03
C LEU A 154 22.81 -3.45 22.52
N GLU A 155 21.72 -3.87 21.90
CA GLU A 155 21.48 -3.72 20.47
C GLU A 155 21.52 -2.24 20.03
N GLN A 156 20.96 -1.31 20.82
CA GLN A 156 21.04 0.13 20.55
C GLN A 156 22.48 0.63 20.53
N LYS A 157 23.29 0.24 21.53
CA LYS A 157 24.69 0.64 21.58
C LYS A 157 25.50 0.06 20.42
N VAL A 158 25.38 -1.24 20.20
CA VAL A 158 26.06 -1.93 19.10
C VAL A 158 25.68 -1.32 17.76
N PHE A 159 24.38 -1.11 17.52
CA PHE A 159 23.88 -0.54 16.28
C PHE A 159 24.34 0.91 16.08
N SER A 160 24.35 1.74 17.13
CA SER A 160 24.83 3.11 17.05
C SER A 160 26.33 3.23 16.73
N LEU A 161 27.16 2.32 17.29
CA LEU A 161 28.58 2.28 17.00
C LEU A 161 28.87 1.77 15.58
N TYR A 162 28.13 0.74 15.17
CA TYR A 162 28.19 0.20 13.83
C TYR A 162 27.82 1.23 12.74
N LEU A 163 26.81 2.07 12.97
CA LEU A 163 26.45 3.17 12.07
C LEU A 163 27.53 4.26 11.97
N LYS A 164 28.47 4.31 12.92
CA LYS A 164 29.65 5.20 12.88
C LYS A 164 30.84 4.56 12.15
N ASN A 165 30.63 3.44 11.47
CA ASN A 165 31.67 2.66 10.77
C ASN A 165 32.77 2.13 11.69
N ILE A 166 32.46 1.82 12.96
CA ILE A 166 33.40 1.17 13.88
C ILE A 166 33.35 -0.33 13.60
N GLU A 167 34.54 -0.96 13.46
CA GLU A 167 34.68 -2.38 13.22
C GLU A 167 34.13 -3.23 14.37
N VAL A 168 33.63 -4.43 14.03
CA VAL A 168 32.99 -5.34 15.02
C VAL A 168 33.90 -5.65 16.19
N ASP A 169 35.16 -5.84 15.93
CA ASP A 169 36.17 -6.17 16.95
C ASP A 169 36.46 -4.97 17.87
N GLU A 170 36.49 -3.76 17.33
CA GLU A 170 36.61 -2.52 18.12
C GLU A 170 35.34 -2.26 18.96
N ILE A 171 34.15 -2.58 18.42
CA ILE A 171 32.88 -2.51 19.18
C ILE A 171 32.89 -3.50 20.34
N ALA A 172 33.44 -4.70 20.11
CA ALA A 172 33.57 -5.72 21.13
C ALA A 172 34.49 -5.26 22.28
N GLU A 173 35.61 -4.65 21.96
CA GLU A 173 36.55 -4.07 22.95
C GLU A 173 35.89 -2.92 23.74
N GLN A 174 35.22 -1.96 23.05
CA GLN A 174 34.56 -0.82 23.68
C GLN A 174 33.40 -1.22 24.62
N LEU A 175 32.69 -2.28 24.27
CA LEU A 175 31.57 -2.75 25.07
C LEU A 175 31.92 -3.88 26.04
N GLN A 176 33.19 -4.29 26.06
CA GLN A 176 33.72 -5.41 26.87
C GLN A 176 32.89 -6.70 26.66
N CYS A 177 32.59 -6.97 25.39
CA CYS A 177 31.83 -8.13 24.93
C CYS A 177 32.64 -8.98 23.97
N ASP A 178 32.23 -10.23 23.78
CA ASP A 178 32.80 -11.08 22.75
C ASP A 178 32.34 -10.66 21.34
N SER A 179 33.23 -10.72 20.35
CA SER A 179 32.94 -10.41 18.95
C SER A 179 31.74 -11.21 18.41
N LEU A 180 31.54 -12.45 18.88
CA LEU A 180 30.40 -13.28 18.54
C LEU A 180 29.10 -12.69 19.09
N GLN A 181 29.10 -12.13 20.30
CA GLN A 181 27.95 -11.47 20.91
C GLN A 181 27.56 -10.22 20.12
N ILE A 182 28.53 -9.46 19.64
CA ILE A 182 28.31 -8.27 18.80
C ILE A 182 27.67 -8.66 17.45
N LYS A 183 28.24 -9.69 16.77
CA LYS A 183 27.65 -10.23 15.52
C LYS A 183 26.22 -10.68 15.72
N ASN A 184 25.94 -11.44 16.78
CA ASN A 184 24.58 -11.90 17.10
C ASN A 184 23.64 -10.74 17.43
N ALA A 185 24.12 -9.67 18.07
CA ALA A 185 23.33 -8.46 18.32
C ALA A 185 22.99 -7.73 17.02
N LEU A 186 23.93 -7.58 16.10
CA LEU A 186 23.70 -7.00 14.76
C LEU A 186 22.72 -7.82 13.95
N ASP A 187 22.79 -9.13 13.97
CA ASP A 187 21.83 -10.01 13.28
C ASP A 187 20.42 -9.88 13.85
N ARG A 188 20.28 -9.67 15.16
CA ARG A 188 18.96 -9.36 15.75
C ARG A 188 18.47 -7.99 15.33
N CYS A 189 19.34 -6.99 15.27
CA CYS A 189 19.00 -5.67 14.76
C CYS A 189 18.49 -5.77 13.31
N LYS A 190 19.22 -6.46 12.43
CA LYS A 190 18.83 -6.68 11.03
C LYS A 190 17.47 -7.35 10.91
N ARG A 191 17.22 -8.44 11.65
CA ARG A 191 15.94 -9.14 11.65
C ARG A 191 14.77 -8.27 12.11
N LYS A 192 14.96 -7.48 13.17
CA LYS A 192 13.94 -6.55 13.67
C LYS A 192 13.64 -5.43 12.66
N MET A 193 14.67 -4.89 12.02
CA MET A 193 14.51 -3.88 10.97
C MET A 193 13.71 -4.45 9.79
N LYS A 194 14.03 -5.65 9.34
CA LYS A 194 13.30 -6.33 8.26
C LYS A 194 11.83 -6.51 8.59
N LEU A 195 11.50 -6.96 9.79
CA LEU A 195 10.11 -7.12 10.25
C LEU A 195 9.32 -5.79 10.23
N ILE A 196 9.96 -4.69 10.63
CA ILE A 196 9.31 -3.36 10.64
C ILE A 196 9.09 -2.84 9.21
N LEU A 197 10.02 -3.10 8.30
CA LEU A 197 9.89 -2.67 6.91
C LEU A 197 8.88 -3.51 6.13
N GLU A 198 8.69 -4.78 6.50
CA GLU A 198 7.73 -5.71 5.89
C GLU A 198 6.31 -5.60 6.48
N SER A 199 6.14 -4.99 7.66
CA SER A 199 4.84 -4.73 8.29
C SER A 199 4.14 -3.52 7.68
#